data_799c987f7553566af4f881f5b35d83fe
#
_entry.id   799c987f7553566af4f881f5b35d83fe
#
_cell.length_a   1.000
_cell.length_b   1.000
_cell.length_c   1.000
_cell.angle_alpha   90.00
_cell.angle_beta   90.00
_cell.angle_gamma   90.00
#
_symmetry.space_group_name_H-M   'P 1'
#
loop_
_entity.id
_entity.type
_entity.pdbx_description
1 polymer ?
#
loop_
_entity_poly.entity_id
_entity_poly.type
_entity_poly.pdbx_seq_one_letter_code
_entity_poly.pdbx_strand_id
1 'polypeptide(L)'
;MLKLIKCELMKLKRKKFIPLVFLSAFLFPVPITFLMATPRMLERYPNKTVLFDGLFNMVMGYGVIFLLPCVIGVIAAMLFFMERDNDTFKNLRTIPVTSTQMIMAKIIVLFIFGVIFCLASMFATVICGSFSMEIHGLAYKLLVAIELGIFITAGTLPVVVLVVFFSRTYIFSILLCVFYSVASLTVETLFGTLPKWLCWLLPIPLTTLWGAGDMVKHGFPLNVAALEKIIPSTFQTVFILGIMAVISISLIDFLYKKSGE
;
A
#
# COMPACT_ATOMS: atom_id res chain seq x y z
N MET A 1 -14.91 6.40 18.83
CA MET A 1 -14.05 6.05 17.68
C MET A 1 -13.56 7.27 16.92
N LEU A 2 -14.40 8.14 16.35
CA LEU A 2 -13.96 9.31 15.56
C LEU A 2 -13.01 10.25 16.32
N LYS A 3 -13.25 10.49 17.61
CA LYS A 3 -12.35 11.31 18.45
C LYS A 3 -10.96 10.69 18.60
N LEU A 4 -10.87 9.35 18.69
CA LEU A 4 -9.60 8.63 18.76
C LEU A 4 -8.83 8.71 17.44
N ILE A 5 -9.50 8.46 16.31
CA ILE A 5 -8.89 8.60 14.97
C ILE A 5 -8.35 10.01 14.79
N LYS A 6 -9.13 11.05 15.14
CA LYS A 6 -8.68 12.45 15.08
C LYS A 6 -7.45 12.70 15.97
N CYS A 7 -7.40 12.09 17.15
CA CYS A 7 -6.27 12.20 18.06
C CYS A 7 -5.00 11.59 17.43
N GLU A 8 -5.09 10.38 16.87
CA GLU A 8 -3.98 9.71 16.20
C GLU A 8 -3.48 10.49 14.97
N LEU A 9 -4.39 11.03 14.15
CA LEU A 9 -4.05 11.91 13.02
C LEU A 9 -3.34 13.19 13.49
N MET A 10 -3.79 13.81 14.61
CA MET A 10 -3.13 15.00 15.16
C MET A 10 -1.74 14.71 15.72
N LYS A 11 -1.52 13.51 16.31
CA LYS A 11 -0.19 13.08 16.74
C LYS A 11 0.77 13.01 15.54
N LEU A 12 0.33 12.40 14.43
CA LEU A 12 1.11 12.30 13.20
C LEU A 12 1.37 13.66 12.56
N LYS A 13 0.37 14.54 12.47
CA LYS A 13 0.51 15.90 11.89
C LYS A 13 1.67 16.70 12.48
N ARG A 14 1.98 16.50 13.75
CA ARG A 14 3.10 17.18 14.42
C ARG A 14 4.48 16.64 14.03
N LYS A 15 4.54 15.51 13.32
CA LYS A 15 5.80 14.91 12.89
C LYS A 15 6.22 15.44 11.52
N LYS A 16 7.45 15.95 11.43
CA LYS A 16 8.06 16.43 10.16
C LYS A 16 8.15 15.37 9.07
N PHE A 17 7.91 14.11 9.41
CA PHE A 17 7.95 12.97 8.48
C PHE A 17 6.73 12.90 7.55
N ILE A 18 5.57 13.42 7.95
CA ILE A 18 4.34 13.35 7.13
C ILE A 18 4.48 14.04 5.77
N PRO A 19 5.05 15.27 5.66
CA PRO A 19 5.35 15.85 4.36
C PRO A 19 6.26 14.98 3.48
N LEU A 20 7.22 14.26 4.08
CA LEU A 20 8.11 13.35 3.37
C LEU A 20 7.34 12.15 2.76
N VAL A 21 6.32 11.64 3.46
CA VAL A 21 5.42 10.60 2.94
C VAL A 21 4.70 11.09 1.68
N PHE A 22 4.18 12.32 1.68
CA PHE A 22 3.55 12.89 0.49
C PHE A 22 4.57 13.12 -0.64
N LEU A 23 5.77 13.59 -0.31
CA LEU A 23 6.83 13.78 -1.29
C LEU A 23 7.26 12.45 -1.92
N SER A 24 7.30 11.38 -1.15
CA SER A 24 7.64 10.04 -1.65
C SER A 24 6.64 9.50 -2.68
N ALA A 25 5.39 9.98 -2.68
CA ALA A 25 4.40 9.62 -3.70
C ALA A 25 4.80 10.10 -5.12
N PHE A 26 5.67 11.11 -5.24
CA PHE A 26 6.22 11.59 -6.50
C PHE A 26 7.48 10.84 -6.96
N LEU A 27 8.05 9.99 -6.11
CA LEU A 27 9.34 9.33 -6.36
C LEU A 27 9.33 8.46 -7.62
N PHE A 28 8.23 7.74 -7.89
CA PHE A 28 8.10 6.90 -9.08
C PHE A 28 7.46 7.63 -10.26
N PRO A 29 6.37 8.41 -10.11
CA PRO A 29 5.76 9.11 -11.23
C PRO A 29 6.74 9.98 -12.03
N VAL A 30 7.59 10.75 -11.35
CA VAL A 30 8.53 11.66 -12.02
C VAL A 30 9.54 10.92 -12.90
N PRO A 31 10.41 10.02 -12.39
CA PRO A 31 11.40 9.35 -13.24
C PRO A 31 10.78 8.43 -14.28
N ILE A 32 9.68 7.74 -13.98
CA ILE A 32 9.03 6.87 -14.97
C ILE A 32 8.44 7.69 -16.12
N THR A 33 7.87 8.88 -15.85
CA THR A 33 7.39 9.77 -16.92
C THR A 33 8.54 10.20 -17.84
N PHE A 34 9.69 10.56 -17.28
CA PHE A 34 10.88 10.89 -18.09
C PHE A 34 11.33 9.71 -18.95
N LEU A 35 11.32 8.49 -18.41
CA LEU A 35 11.66 7.28 -19.17
C LEU A 35 10.65 7.01 -20.29
N MET A 36 9.36 7.17 -20.03
CA MET A 36 8.28 6.96 -21.00
C MET A 36 8.22 8.05 -22.07
N ALA A 37 8.67 9.27 -21.79
CA ALA A 37 8.73 10.37 -22.74
C ALA A 37 9.93 10.28 -23.71
N THR A 38 10.77 9.23 -23.62
CA THR A 38 11.90 9.04 -24.56
C THR A 38 11.40 8.68 -25.96
N PRO A 39 12.08 9.13 -27.06
CA PRO A 39 11.69 8.82 -28.43
C PRO A 39 11.48 7.33 -28.67
N ARG A 40 12.33 6.49 -28.09
CA ARG A 40 12.25 5.01 -28.20
C ARG A 40 10.96 4.43 -27.63
N MET A 41 10.43 5.02 -26.56
CA MET A 41 9.16 4.58 -25.95
C MET A 41 7.96 5.15 -26.71
N LEU A 42 8.05 6.39 -27.21
CA LEU A 42 7.03 6.99 -28.06
C LEU A 42 6.80 6.20 -29.35
N GLU A 43 7.85 5.64 -29.95
CA GLU A 43 7.75 4.75 -31.13
C GLU A 43 7.14 3.38 -30.80
N ARG A 44 7.33 2.89 -29.57
CA ARG A 44 6.84 1.59 -29.13
C ARG A 44 5.33 1.57 -28.87
N TYR A 45 4.76 2.69 -28.48
CA TYR A 45 3.34 2.81 -28.17
C TYR A 45 2.59 3.51 -29.31
N PRO A 46 1.50 2.92 -29.85
CA PRO A 46 0.81 3.42 -31.04
C PRO A 46 0.16 4.79 -30.82
N ASN A 47 -0.29 5.05 -29.59
CA ASN A 47 -1.02 6.27 -29.25
C ASN A 47 -0.57 6.83 -27.90
N LYS A 48 -0.69 8.17 -27.73
CA LYS A 48 -0.38 8.87 -26.48
C LYS A 48 -1.28 8.45 -25.30
N THR A 49 -2.50 8.00 -25.59
CA THR A 49 -3.45 7.44 -24.62
C THR A 49 -2.95 6.11 -24.06
N VAL A 50 -2.48 5.21 -24.92
CA VAL A 50 -1.90 3.91 -24.54
C VAL A 50 -0.59 4.08 -23.78
N LEU A 51 0.18 5.11 -24.13
CA LEU A 51 1.40 5.47 -23.40
C LEU A 51 1.08 5.90 -21.95
N PHE A 52 0.01 6.69 -21.76
CA PHE A 52 -0.45 7.08 -20.43
C PHE A 52 -0.95 5.90 -19.60
N ASP A 53 -1.63 4.92 -20.21
CA ASP A 53 -2.02 3.68 -19.54
C ASP A 53 -0.81 2.86 -19.10
N GLY A 54 0.22 2.81 -19.95
CA GLY A 54 1.49 2.18 -19.60
C GLY A 54 2.19 2.86 -18.42
N LEU A 55 2.21 4.21 -18.41
CA LEU A 55 2.74 4.99 -17.29
C LEU A 55 1.98 4.70 -16.00
N PHE A 56 0.64 4.77 -16.05
CA PHE A 56 -0.23 4.50 -14.89
C PHE A 56 0.00 3.09 -14.33
N ASN A 57 0.05 2.08 -15.19
CA ASN A 57 0.32 0.71 -14.78
C ASN A 57 1.71 0.55 -14.15
N MET A 58 2.75 1.18 -14.70
CA MET A 58 4.09 1.12 -14.11
C MET A 58 4.16 1.79 -12.74
N VAL A 59 3.51 2.95 -12.56
CA VAL A 59 3.49 3.65 -11.28
C VAL A 59 2.68 2.87 -10.26
N MET A 60 1.45 2.45 -10.59
CA MET A 60 0.57 1.77 -9.65
C MET A 60 0.96 0.30 -9.44
N GLY A 61 1.36 -0.41 -10.50
CA GLY A 61 1.70 -1.83 -10.45
C GLY A 61 3.07 -2.13 -9.86
N TYR A 62 4.04 -1.21 -9.97
CA TYR A 62 5.38 -1.44 -9.40
C TYR A 62 5.75 -0.39 -8.36
N GLY A 63 5.57 0.91 -8.66
CA GLY A 63 5.99 2.00 -7.80
C GLY A 63 5.24 2.02 -6.48
N VAL A 64 3.92 1.99 -6.52
CA VAL A 64 3.07 2.03 -5.32
C VAL A 64 3.17 0.71 -4.55
N ILE A 65 3.21 -0.43 -5.23
CA ILE A 65 3.35 -1.75 -4.61
C ILE A 65 4.67 -1.87 -3.83
N PHE A 66 5.73 -1.23 -4.30
CA PHE A 66 7.00 -1.18 -3.58
C PHE A 66 6.98 -0.19 -2.41
N LEU A 67 6.54 1.05 -2.65
CA LEU A 67 6.64 2.13 -1.65
C LEU A 67 5.59 2.06 -0.55
N LEU A 68 4.35 1.71 -0.88
CA LEU A 68 3.25 1.80 0.07
C LEU A 68 3.44 0.88 1.30
N PRO A 69 3.89 -0.39 1.18
CA PRO A 69 4.19 -1.19 2.37
C PRO A 69 5.28 -0.57 3.24
N CYS A 70 6.30 0.05 2.64
CA CYS A 70 7.35 0.75 3.39
C CYS A 70 6.77 1.94 4.16
N VAL A 71 5.95 2.76 3.50
CA VAL A 71 5.28 3.93 4.10
C VAL A 71 4.35 3.50 5.23
N ILE A 72 3.50 2.49 5.01
CA ILE A 72 2.59 1.96 6.02
C ILE A 72 3.38 1.40 7.21
N GLY A 73 4.46 0.68 6.96
CA GLY A 73 5.33 0.15 8.01
C GLY A 73 5.97 1.23 8.87
N VAL A 74 6.44 2.31 8.25
CA VAL A 74 7.01 3.46 9.00
C VAL A 74 5.93 4.18 9.82
N ILE A 75 4.75 4.41 9.24
CA ILE A 75 3.63 5.03 9.97
C ILE A 75 3.18 4.12 11.11
N ALA A 76 3.09 2.80 10.89
CA ALA A 76 2.77 1.84 11.93
C ALA A 76 3.82 1.87 13.06
N ALA A 77 5.10 1.83 12.74
CA ALA A 77 6.17 1.96 13.73
C ALA A 77 6.02 3.25 14.55
N MET A 78 5.73 4.38 13.90
CA MET A 78 5.48 5.64 14.61
C MET A 78 4.27 5.56 15.54
N LEU A 79 3.14 5.02 15.06
CA LEU A 79 1.88 4.96 15.84
C LEU A 79 2.00 4.03 17.07
N PHE A 80 2.75 2.94 16.96
CA PHE A 80 2.88 1.96 18.04
C PHE A 80 4.05 2.28 18.99
N PHE A 81 5.17 2.84 18.49
CA PHE A 81 6.35 3.10 19.33
C PHE A 81 6.26 4.42 20.10
N MET A 82 5.57 5.44 19.55
CA MET A 82 5.43 6.73 20.23
C MET A 82 4.85 6.64 21.64
N GLU A 83 3.96 5.69 21.86
CA GLU A 83 3.31 5.53 23.17
C GLU A 83 4.24 4.88 24.17
N ARG A 84 5.13 4.01 23.72
CA ARG A 84 6.15 3.39 24.55
C ARG A 84 7.31 4.36 24.86
N ASP A 85 7.82 5.05 23.84
CA ASP A 85 8.99 5.93 23.98
C ASP A 85 8.71 7.15 24.88
N ASN A 86 7.44 7.55 25.02
CA ASN A 86 7.04 8.67 25.85
C ASN A 86 6.44 8.26 27.21
N ASP A 87 6.55 6.98 27.61
CA ASP A 87 5.96 6.43 28.85
C ASP A 87 4.46 6.76 29.03
N THR A 88 3.77 7.06 27.90
CA THR A 88 2.37 7.47 27.94
C THR A 88 1.41 6.32 28.19
N PHE A 89 1.89 5.07 28.17
CA PHE A 89 1.07 3.88 28.50
C PHE A 89 0.40 4.00 29.87
N LYS A 90 1.11 4.52 30.89
CA LYS A 90 0.56 4.73 32.23
C LYS A 90 -0.59 5.74 32.23
N ASN A 91 -0.43 6.83 31.48
CA ASN A 91 -1.45 7.88 31.36
C ASN A 91 -2.65 7.46 30.50
N LEU A 92 -2.45 6.55 29.54
CA LEU A 92 -3.53 6.02 28.70
C LEU A 92 -4.46 5.07 29.49
N ARG A 93 -3.97 4.41 30.54
CA ARG A 93 -4.77 3.56 31.43
C ARG A 93 -5.75 4.37 32.30
N THR A 94 -5.55 5.67 32.48
CA THR A 94 -6.47 6.52 33.26
C THR A 94 -7.65 7.02 32.42
N ILE A 95 -7.60 6.83 31.10
CA ILE A 95 -8.69 7.23 30.19
C ILE A 95 -9.64 6.05 30.00
N PRO A 96 -10.97 6.25 30.02
CA PRO A 96 -11.97 5.19 29.85
C PRO A 96 -12.07 4.72 28.37
N VAL A 97 -10.95 4.21 27.81
CA VAL A 97 -10.85 3.72 26.44
C VAL A 97 -10.19 2.34 26.48
N THR A 98 -10.78 1.36 25.77
CA THR A 98 -10.22 0.01 25.70
C THR A 98 -9.00 -0.03 24.74
N SER A 99 -8.02 -0.90 25.04
CA SER A 99 -6.86 -1.14 24.19
C SER A 99 -7.25 -1.48 22.74
N THR A 100 -8.29 -2.30 22.59
CA THR A 100 -8.83 -2.69 21.27
C THR A 100 -9.35 -1.48 20.49
N GLN A 101 -10.04 -0.51 21.14
CA GLN A 101 -10.49 0.72 20.48
C GLN A 101 -9.33 1.58 20.00
N MET A 102 -8.24 1.63 20.78
CA MET A 102 -7.03 2.37 20.38
C MET A 102 -6.36 1.74 19.16
N ILE A 103 -6.23 0.40 19.15
CA ILE A 103 -5.65 -0.32 18.02
C ILE A 103 -6.49 -0.14 16.77
N MET A 104 -7.80 -0.29 16.88
CA MET A 104 -8.70 -0.07 15.74
C MET A 104 -8.58 1.35 15.17
N ALA A 105 -8.43 2.37 16.03
CA ALA A 105 -8.18 3.74 15.58
C ALA A 105 -6.86 3.85 14.79
N LYS A 106 -5.78 3.21 15.26
CA LYS A 106 -4.48 3.18 14.55
C LYS A 106 -4.58 2.47 13.21
N ILE A 107 -5.25 1.32 13.16
CA ILE A 107 -5.47 0.56 11.90
C ILE A 107 -6.25 1.40 10.89
N ILE A 108 -7.33 2.07 11.31
CA ILE A 108 -8.11 2.96 10.43
C ILE A 108 -7.21 4.09 9.89
N VAL A 109 -6.34 4.66 10.72
CA VAL A 109 -5.39 5.68 10.29
C VAL A 109 -4.43 5.14 9.22
N LEU A 110 -3.94 3.89 9.34
CA LEU A 110 -3.11 3.26 8.31
C LEU A 110 -3.86 3.15 6.98
N PHE A 111 -5.12 2.72 6.98
CA PHE A 111 -5.94 2.68 5.76
C PHE A 111 -6.16 4.06 5.14
N ILE A 112 -6.43 5.08 5.96
CA ILE A 112 -6.56 6.47 5.48
C ILE A 112 -5.28 6.91 4.78
N PHE A 113 -4.11 6.68 5.38
CA PHE A 113 -2.82 7.02 4.77
C PHE A 113 -2.53 6.21 3.51
N GLY A 114 -2.88 4.93 3.47
CA GLY A 114 -2.74 4.08 2.29
C GLY A 114 -3.53 4.62 1.09
N VAL A 115 -4.79 4.95 1.30
CA VAL A 115 -5.64 5.54 0.24
C VAL A 115 -5.12 6.92 -0.18
N ILE A 116 -4.78 7.79 0.76
CA ILE A 116 -4.24 9.12 0.45
C ILE A 116 -2.94 9.02 -0.34
N PHE A 117 -2.04 8.09 0.01
CA PHE A 117 -0.80 7.87 -0.71
C PHE A 117 -1.03 7.42 -2.16
N CYS A 118 -1.93 6.46 -2.40
CA CYS A 118 -2.29 6.01 -3.74
C CYS A 118 -2.91 7.13 -4.57
N LEU A 119 -3.81 7.92 -3.98
CA LEU A 119 -4.39 9.09 -4.64
C LEU A 119 -3.32 10.13 -4.97
N ALA A 120 -2.39 10.41 -4.05
CA ALA A 120 -1.28 11.33 -4.30
C ALA A 120 -0.38 10.85 -5.45
N SER A 121 -0.05 9.54 -5.49
CA SER A 121 0.72 8.94 -6.59
C SER A 121 -0.04 8.99 -7.93
N MET A 122 -1.36 8.75 -7.92
CA MET A 122 -2.21 8.88 -9.10
C MET A 122 -2.24 10.33 -9.60
N PHE A 123 -2.45 11.31 -8.72
CA PHE A 123 -2.42 12.73 -9.10
C PHE A 123 -1.03 13.16 -9.61
N ALA A 124 0.04 12.70 -8.98
CA ALA A 124 1.40 12.92 -9.46
C ALA A 124 1.60 12.36 -10.87
N THR A 125 1.08 11.15 -11.14
CA THR A 125 1.12 10.52 -12.47
C THR A 125 0.36 11.35 -13.51
N VAL A 126 -0.82 11.86 -13.15
CA VAL A 126 -1.63 12.73 -14.03
C VAL A 126 -0.88 14.03 -14.33
N ILE A 127 -0.33 14.69 -13.30
CA ILE A 127 0.42 15.95 -13.48
C ILE A 127 1.65 15.71 -14.37
N CYS A 128 2.44 14.69 -14.09
CA CYS A 128 3.63 14.39 -14.89
C CYS A 128 3.28 13.95 -16.31
N GLY A 129 2.23 13.13 -16.49
CA GLY A 129 1.79 12.66 -17.80
C GLY A 129 1.18 13.75 -18.68
N SER A 130 0.58 14.80 -18.09
CA SER A 130 -0.05 15.89 -18.83
C SER A 130 0.89 16.67 -19.74
N PHE A 131 2.20 16.62 -19.50
CA PHE A 131 3.19 17.31 -20.31
C PHE A 131 3.48 16.66 -21.67
N SER A 132 3.25 15.33 -21.80
CA SER A 132 3.66 14.58 -23.00
C SER A 132 2.66 13.52 -23.47
N MET A 133 1.59 13.26 -22.72
CA MET A 133 0.63 12.18 -22.95
C MET A 133 -0.80 12.70 -22.93
N GLU A 134 -1.74 11.93 -23.51
CA GLU A 134 -3.15 12.23 -23.47
C GLU A 134 -3.82 11.48 -22.32
N ILE A 135 -4.39 12.25 -21.40
CA ILE A 135 -5.03 11.73 -20.20
C ILE A 135 -6.47 11.31 -20.53
N HIS A 136 -6.83 10.08 -20.20
CA HIS A 136 -8.18 9.57 -20.35
C HIS A 136 -8.56 8.62 -19.20
N GLY A 137 -9.86 8.32 -19.07
CA GLY A 137 -10.36 7.35 -18.09
C GLY A 137 -10.07 7.71 -16.63
N LEU A 138 -10.00 8.99 -16.27
CA LEU A 138 -9.64 9.44 -14.90
C LEU A 138 -10.52 8.85 -13.81
N ALA A 139 -11.83 8.71 -14.06
CA ALA A 139 -12.76 8.17 -13.06
C ALA A 139 -12.40 6.72 -12.69
N TYR A 140 -12.12 5.87 -13.69
CA TYR A 140 -11.67 4.51 -13.47
C TYR A 140 -10.32 4.47 -12.71
N LYS A 141 -9.34 5.26 -13.17
CA LYS A 141 -8.01 5.31 -12.55
C LYS A 141 -8.05 5.77 -11.09
N LEU A 142 -8.99 6.68 -10.76
CA LEU A 142 -9.22 7.13 -9.38
C LEU A 142 -9.82 5.99 -8.53
N LEU A 143 -10.78 5.23 -9.05
CA LEU A 143 -11.33 4.07 -8.35
C LEU A 143 -10.26 3.01 -8.08
N VAL A 144 -9.47 2.65 -9.09
CA VAL A 144 -8.35 1.70 -8.95
C VAL A 144 -7.35 2.19 -7.91
N ALA A 145 -7.02 3.48 -7.87
CA ALA A 145 -6.10 4.02 -6.86
C ALA A 145 -6.64 3.87 -5.43
N ILE A 146 -7.95 4.06 -5.22
CA ILE A 146 -8.59 3.84 -3.92
C ILE A 146 -8.55 2.35 -3.54
N GLU A 147 -8.94 1.47 -4.46
CA GLU A 147 -8.97 0.01 -4.24
C GLU A 147 -7.57 -0.53 -3.94
N LEU A 148 -6.55 -0.15 -4.72
CA LEU A 148 -5.15 -0.50 -4.45
C LEU A 148 -4.68 0.02 -3.09
N GLY A 149 -5.06 1.24 -2.71
CA GLY A 149 -4.75 1.80 -1.39
C GLY A 149 -5.29 0.95 -0.25
N ILE A 150 -6.51 0.44 -0.39
CA ILE A 150 -7.13 -0.45 0.58
C ILE A 150 -6.47 -1.83 0.57
N PHE A 151 -6.30 -2.45 -0.60
CA PHE A 151 -5.81 -3.83 -0.72
C PHE A 151 -4.34 -3.95 -0.30
N ILE A 152 -3.48 -3.03 -0.74
CA ILE A 152 -2.06 -3.04 -0.35
C ILE A 152 -1.92 -2.78 1.16
N THR A 153 -2.71 -1.86 1.72
CA THR A 153 -2.70 -1.63 3.17
C THR A 153 -3.14 -2.87 3.93
N ALA A 154 -4.24 -3.51 3.52
CA ALA A 154 -4.69 -4.78 4.11
C ALA A 154 -3.62 -5.87 3.98
N GLY A 155 -2.99 -5.97 2.80
CA GLY A 155 -1.90 -6.91 2.53
C GLY A 155 -0.61 -6.62 3.29
N THR A 156 -0.43 -5.40 3.82
CA THR A 156 0.73 -5.02 4.63
C THR A 156 0.51 -5.32 6.12
N LEU A 157 -0.73 -5.52 6.57
CA LEU A 157 -1.03 -5.77 7.99
C LEU A 157 -0.26 -6.96 8.60
N PRO A 158 -0.01 -8.10 7.91
CA PRO A 158 0.83 -9.17 8.46
C PRO A 158 2.24 -8.69 8.83
N VAL A 159 2.82 -7.77 8.04
CA VAL A 159 4.13 -7.17 8.36
C VAL A 159 3.99 -6.19 9.53
N VAL A 160 2.88 -5.46 9.64
CA VAL A 160 2.61 -4.59 10.79
C VAL A 160 2.57 -5.41 12.10
N VAL A 161 2.06 -6.65 12.08
CA VAL A 161 2.13 -7.57 13.24
C VAL A 161 3.60 -7.75 13.68
N LEU A 162 4.49 -8.03 12.73
CA LEU A 162 5.92 -8.19 13.01
C LEU A 162 6.56 -6.88 13.49
N VAL A 163 6.18 -5.73 12.92
CA VAL A 163 6.62 -4.41 13.37
C VAL A 163 6.24 -4.20 14.84
N VAL A 164 5.01 -4.52 15.23
CA VAL A 164 4.55 -4.39 16.62
C VAL A 164 5.26 -5.38 17.54
N PHE A 165 5.50 -6.61 17.09
CA PHE A 165 6.20 -7.63 17.86
C PHE A 165 7.68 -7.23 18.12
N PHE A 166 8.39 -6.79 17.07
CA PHE A 166 9.80 -6.37 17.17
C PHE A 166 9.96 -4.89 17.57
N SER A 167 9.04 -4.33 18.30
CA SER A 167 8.88 -2.92 18.63
C SER A 167 10.06 -2.23 19.36
N ARG A 168 11.25 -2.83 19.40
CA ARG A 168 12.42 -2.28 20.10
C ARG A 168 13.22 -1.26 19.27
N THR A 169 13.16 -1.32 17.93
CA THR A 169 14.02 -0.51 17.06
C THR A 169 13.28 -0.08 15.80
N TYR A 170 13.14 1.22 15.54
CA TYR A 170 12.55 1.78 14.31
C TYR A 170 13.26 1.29 13.04
N ILE A 171 14.60 1.22 13.08
CA ILE A 171 15.41 0.81 11.92
C ILE A 171 15.07 -0.62 11.50
N PHE A 172 14.93 -1.53 12.44
CA PHE A 172 14.58 -2.93 12.15
C PHE A 172 13.20 -3.02 11.48
N SER A 173 12.23 -2.26 11.97
CA SER A 173 10.86 -2.21 11.39
C SER A 173 10.88 -1.71 9.96
N ILE A 174 11.67 -0.69 9.65
CA ILE A 174 11.82 -0.16 8.29
C ILE A 174 12.46 -1.21 7.38
N LEU A 175 13.56 -1.83 7.81
CA LEU A 175 14.25 -2.88 7.04
C LEU A 175 13.32 -4.06 6.74
N LEU A 176 12.52 -4.48 7.71
CA LEU A 176 11.54 -5.56 7.53
C LEU A 176 10.49 -5.22 6.46
N CYS A 177 10.00 -3.97 6.44
CA CYS A 177 9.04 -3.53 5.43
C CYS A 177 9.68 -3.42 4.04
N VAL A 178 10.91 -2.92 3.94
CA VAL A 178 11.67 -2.90 2.68
C VAL A 178 11.90 -4.32 2.17
N PHE A 179 12.33 -5.23 3.04
CA PHE A 179 12.51 -6.64 2.68
C PHE A 179 11.22 -7.28 2.18
N TYR A 180 10.11 -7.01 2.85
CA TYR A 180 8.80 -7.50 2.42
C TYR A 180 8.39 -6.98 1.04
N SER A 181 8.61 -5.68 0.77
CA SER A 181 8.33 -5.09 -0.54
C SER A 181 9.20 -5.70 -1.65
N VAL A 182 10.50 -5.86 -1.40
CA VAL A 182 11.43 -6.50 -2.35
C VAL A 182 11.05 -7.96 -2.60
N ALA A 183 10.74 -8.71 -1.54
CA ALA A 183 10.32 -10.11 -1.66
C ALA A 183 9.03 -10.23 -2.48
N SER A 184 8.07 -9.33 -2.27
CA SER A 184 6.81 -9.29 -3.03
C SER A 184 7.05 -9.05 -4.51
N LEU A 185 7.89 -8.06 -4.87
CA LEU A 185 8.25 -7.81 -6.28
C LEU A 185 9.00 -8.99 -6.90
N THR A 186 9.86 -9.69 -6.13
CA THR A 186 10.55 -10.88 -6.63
C THR A 186 9.55 -11.99 -6.96
N VAL A 187 8.54 -12.20 -6.12
CA VAL A 187 7.47 -13.19 -6.41
C VAL A 187 6.70 -12.84 -7.68
N GLU A 188 6.48 -11.55 -7.97
CA GLU A 188 5.82 -11.13 -9.22
C GLU A 188 6.59 -11.55 -10.47
N THR A 189 7.92 -11.50 -10.44
CA THR A 189 8.74 -11.98 -11.57
C THR A 189 8.64 -13.50 -11.79
N LEU A 190 8.19 -14.25 -10.77
CA LEU A 190 8.06 -15.70 -10.77
C LEU A 190 6.63 -16.20 -10.99
N PHE A 191 5.65 -15.34 -11.27
CA PHE A 191 4.23 -15.72 -11.44
C PHE A 191 4.02 -16.85 -12.47
N GLY A 192 4.85 -16.91 -13.51
CA GLY A 192 4.76 -17.98 -14.52
C GLY A 192 5.21 -19.36 -14.05
N THR A 193 5.95 -19.46 -12.94
CA THR A 193 6.55 -20.69 -12.42
C THR A 193 5.96 -21.14 -11.10
N LEU A 194 5.38 -20.24 -10.34
CA LEU A 194 4.84 -20.51 -9.01
C LEU A 194 3.44 -21.12 -9.07
N PRO A 195 3.11 -22.04 -8.17
CA PRO A 195 1.77 -22.59 -8.08
C PRO A 195 0.76 -21.53 -7.62
N LYS A 196 -0.46 -21.58 -8.14
CA LYS A 196 -1.55 -20.63 -7.89
C LYS A 196 -1.79 -20.36 -6.40
N TRP A 197 -1.80 -21.42 -5.57
CA TRP A 197 -2.07 -21.27 -4.14
C TRP A 197 -1.03 -20.43 -3.42
N LEU A 198 0.24 -20.48 -3.85
CA LEU A 198 1.33 -19.68 -3.26
C LEU A 198 1.20 -18.21 -3.64
N CYS A 199 0.87 -17.92 -4.91
CA CYS A 199 0.62 -16.54 -5.36
C CYS A 199 -0.57 -15.91 -4.61
N TRP A 200 -1.57 -16.73 -4.25
CA TRP A 200 -2.75 -16.26 -3.52
C TRP A 200 -2.54 -16.16 -2.01
N LEU A 201 -1.59 -16.92 -1.45
CA LEU A 201 -1.24 -16.84 -0.04
C LEU A 201 -0.48 -15.55 0.30
N LEU A 202 0.22 -14.97 -0.69
CA LEU A 202 1.00 -13.75 -0.51
C LEU A 202 0.13 -12.53 -0.84
N PRO A 203 -0.16 -11.65 0.14
CA PRO A 203 -1.19 -10.62 -0.03
C PRO A 203 -0.85 -9.56 -1.08
N ILE A 204 0.42 -9.13 -1.19
CA ILE A 204 0.82 -8.14 -2.21
C ILE A 204 0.80 -8.75 -3.61
N PRO A 205 1.42 -9.91 -3.90
CA PRO A 205 1.28 -10.61 -5.18
C PRO A 205 -0.18 -10.88 -5.59
N LEU A 206 -1.04 -11.24 -4.63
CA LEU A 206 -2.48 -11.38 -4.88
C LEU A 206 -3.11 -10.08 -5.38
N THR A 207 -2.78 -8.95 -4.74
CA THR A 207 -3.27 -7.62 -5.12
C THR A 207 -2.77 -7.21 -6.51
N THR A 208 -1.51 -7.52 -6.84
CA THR A 208 -0.93 -7.24 -8.17
C THR A 208 -1.64 -8.04 -9.27
N LEU A 209 -1.85 -9.34 -9.05
CA LEU A 209 -2.58 -10.20 -9.98
C LEU A 209 -4.01 -9.70 -10.21
N TRP A 210 -4.71 -9.32 -9.14
CA TRP A 210 -6.04 -8.73 -9.25
C TRP A 210 -6.01 -7.43 -10.06
N GLY A 211 -5.10 -6.51 -9.73
CA GLY A 211 -4.98 -5.21 -10.42
C GLY A 211 -4.69 -5.36 -11.91
N ALA A 212 -3.77 -6.27 -12.29
CA ALA A 212 -3.49 -6.57 -13.68
C ALA A 212 -4.72 -7.11 -14.41
N GLY A 213 -5.46 -8.05 -13.78
CA GLY A 213 -6.69 -8.61 -14.35
C GLY A 213 -7.82 -7.59 -14.49
N ASP A 214 -7.96 -6.68 -13.53
CA ASP A 214 -8.98 -5.62 -13.56
C ASP A 214 -8.66 -4.58 -14.65
N MET A 215 -7.41 -4.14 -14.76
CA MET A 215 -6.96 -3.23 -15.80
C MET A 215 -7.19 -3.79 -17.21
N VAL A 216 -6.91 -5.07 -17.44
CA VAL A 216 -7.17 -5.72 -18.75
C VAL A 216 -8.65 -5.73 -19.10
N LYS A 217 -9.54 -6.00 -18.14
CA LYS A 217 -11.00 -5.92 -18.35
C LYS A 217 -11.47 -4.52 -18.77
N HIS A 218 -10.73 -3.50 -18.38
CA HIS A 218 -11.01 -2.10 -18.72
C HIS A 218 -10.20 -1.59 -19.92
N GLY A 219 -9.62 -2.50 -20.72
CA GLY A 219 -9.01 -2.19 -22.00
C GLY A 219 -7.54 -1.77 -21.95
N PHE A 220 -6.86 -1.95 -20.82
CA PHE A 220 -5.40 -1.71 -20.75
C PHE A 220 -4.64 -2.76 -21.57
N PRO A 221 -3.64 -2.37 -22.37
CA PRO A 221 -2.91 -3.25 -23.26
C PRO A 221 -1.83 -4.05 -22.50
N LEU A 222 -2.24 -4.83 -21.50
CA LEU A 222 -1.36 -5.69 -20.72
C LEU A 222 -1.39 -7.12 -21.27
N ASN A 223 -0.23 -7.71 -21.48
CA ASN A 223 -0.15 -9.12 -21.88
C ASN A 223 -0.22 -10.03 -20.64
N VAL A 224 -1.42 -10.42 -20.27
CA VAL A 224 -1.69 -11.32 -19.14
C VAL A 224 -2.04 -12.75 -19.55
N ALA A 225 -1.87 -13.11 -20.82
CA ALA A 225 -2.27 -14.43 -21.34
C ALA A 225 -1.67 -15.61 -20.54
N ALA A 226 -0.41 -15.49 -20.12
CA ALA A 226 0.25 -16.49 -19.27
C ALA A 226 -0.29 -16.54 -17.83
N LEU A 227 -0.95 -15.47 -17.36
CA LEU A 227 -1.41 -15.31 -15.98
C LEU A 227 -2.92 -15.52 -15.82
N GLU A 228 -3.66 -15.68 -16.91
CA GLU A 228 -5.14 -15.73 -16.92
C GLU A 228 -5.70 -16.77 -15.94
N LYS A 229 -5.03 -17.93 -15.83
CA LYS A 229 -5.43 -19.02 -14.92
C LYS A 229 -5.23 -18.72 -13.43
N ILE A 230 -4.37 -17.76 -13.11
CA ILE A 230 -4.03 -17.42 -11.71
C ILE A 230 -4.62 -16.10 -11.25
N ILE A 231 -5.18 -15.30 -12.17
CA ILE A 231 -5.85 -14.02 -11.83
C ILE A 231 -7.07 -14.30 -10.94
N PRO A 232 -7.14 -13.69 -9.74
CA PRO A 232 -8.28 -13.85 -8.86
C PRO A 232 -9.43 -12.93 -9.29
N SER A 233 -10.67 -13.29 -8.95
CA SER A 233 -11.80 -12.37 -9.02
C SER A 233 -11.75 -11.34 -7.88
N THR A 234 -12.41 -10.20 -8.04
CA THR A 234 -12.49 -9.16 -7.01
C THR A 234 -13.03 -9.72 -5.69
N PHE A 235 -14.07 -10.58 -5.75
CA PHE A 235 -14.62 -11.24 -4.57
C PHE A 235 -13.60 -12.12 -3.85
N GLN A 236 -12.83 -12.92 -4.59
CA GLN A 236 -11.80 -13.78 -4.02
C GLN A 236 -10.69 -12.97 -3.36
N THR A 237 -10.26 -11.89 -4.01
CA THR A 237 -9.23 -10.99 -3.47
C THR A 237 -9.69 -10.34 -2.17
N VAL A 238 -10.90 -9.75 -2.15
CA VAL A 238 -11.49 -9.14 -0.94
C VAL A 238 -11.63 -10.15 0.18
N PHE A 239 -12.10 -11.37 -0.11
CA PHE A 239 -12.28 -12.41 0.87
C PHE A 239 -10.96 -12.86 1.51
N ILE A 240 -9.94 -13.14 0.70
CA ILE A 240 -8.62 -13.58 1.18
C ILE A 240 -7.93 -12.46 1.98
N LEU A 241 -7.88 -11.24 1.43
CA LEU A 241 -7.30 -10.10 2.14
C LEU A 241 -8.08 -9.75 3.41
N GLY A 242 -9.39 -9.90 3.39
CA GLY A 242 -10.25 -9.70 4.57
C GLY A 242 -9.91 -10.67 5.69
N ILE A 243 -9.77 -11.96 5.39
CA ILE A 243 -9.36 -12.98 6.37
C ILE A 243 -7.97 -12.65 6.92
N MET A 244 -7.01 -12.35 6.05
CA MET A 244 -5.64 -11.99 6.47
C MET A 244 -5.63 -10.75 7.35
N ALA A 245 -6.43 -9.73 7.03
CA ALA A 245 -6.55 -8.51 7.83
C ALA A 245 -7.16 -8.80 9.21
N VAL A 246 -8.22 -9.59 9.30
CA VAL A 246 -8.84 -9.96 10.58
C VAL A 246 -7.88 -10.73 11.47
N ILE A 247 -7.14 -11.70 10.92
CA ILE A 247 -6.11 -12.45 11.66
C ILE A 247 -5.03 -11.50 12.16
N SER A 248 -4.52 -10.63 11.28
CA SER A 248 -3.46 -9.67 11.61
C SER A 248 -3.90 -8.69 12.72
N ILE A 249 -5.12 -8.14 12.62
CA ILE A 249 -5.68 -7.23 13.64
C ILE A 249 -5.82 -7.94 14.99
N SER A 250 -6.30 -9.18 14.98
CA SER A 250 -6.43 -9.99 16.21
C SER A 250 -5.08 -10.26 16.88
N LEU A 251 -4.05 -10.54 16.07
CA LEU A 251 -2.69 -10.74 16.56
C LEU A 251 -2.10 -9.43 17.11
N ILE A 252 -2.30 -8.29 16.44
CA ILE A 252 -1.87 -6.98 16.92
C ILE A 252 -2.52 -6.67 18.28
N ASP A 253 -3.83 -6.91 18.42
CA ASP A 253 -4.57 -6.69 19.67
C ASP A 253 -4.01 -7.57 20.81
N PHE A 254 -3.74 -8.82 20.52
CA PHE A 254 -3.13 -9.74 21.49
C PHE A 254 -1.73 -9.29 21.94
N LEU A 255 -0.87 -8.95 20.97
CA LEU A 255 0.52 -8.49 21.26
C LEU A 255 0.52 -7.17 22.04
N TYR A 256 -0.35 -6.25 21.69
CA TYR A 256 -0.43 -4.95 22.34
C TYR A 256 -0.90 -5.07 23.80
N LYS A 257 -1.88 -5.93 24.08
CA LYS A 257 -2.35 -6.22 25.45
C LYS A 257 -1.23 -6.84 26.29
N LYS A 258 -0.50 -7.80 25.73
CA LYS A 258 0.64 -8.44 26.39
C LYS A 258 1.82 -7.50 26.67
N SER A 259 2.05 -6.51 25.79
CA SER A 259 3.12 -5.52 25.99
C SER A 259 2.76 -4.45 27.02
N GLY A 260 1.50 -4.31 27.37
CA GLY A 260 0.98 -3.36 28.36
C GLY A 260 0.90 -3.92 29.78
N GLU A 261 1.10 -5.23 29.95
CA GLU A 261 1.28 -5.90 31.27
C GLU A 261 2.74 -5.84 31.68
#